data_4e97195655a8bf92268c637230597dc7
#
_entry.id   4e97195655a8bf92268c637230597dc7
#
_cell.length_a   1.000
_cell.length_b   1.000
_cell.length_c   1.000
_cell.angle_alpha   90.00
_cell.angle_beta   90.00
_cell.angle_gamma   90.00
#
_symmetry.space_group_name_H-M   'P 1'
#
loop_
_entity.id
_entity.type
_entity.pdbx_description
1 polymer ?
#
loop_
_entity_poly.entity_id
_entity_poly.type
_entity_poly.pdbx_seq_one_letter_code
_entity_poly.pdbx_strand_id
1 'polypeptide(L)'
;MTKDDLNNKLNEYINRSNFWTEKATNQLGYSINLFTTLGIGLIGYLITNREKFPKFMFICCGNINWILVLYFSTAFLIFLSIVLGFMSILSRLYDFRISRHLSLNRKRYLSRNKSNDGLINSKIINISNEKKFKIFMKNVFGEIKFITESDFENKRVVDKFEQLRKESKILGAFSWTMHKYQIISFTISLLLYGLTLFR
;
A
#
# COMPACT_ATOMS: atom_id res chain seq x y z
N MET A 1 1.30 31.58 24.75
CA MET A 1 0.31 30.88 23.92
C MET A 1 -0.88 30.57 24.82
N THR A 2 -2.02 31.11 24.55
CA THR A 2 -3.22 30.88 25.37
C THR A 2 -3.73 29.45 25.19
N LYS A 3 -4.52 28.93 26.12
CA LYS A 3 -5.09 27.56 26.03
C LYS A 3 -6.00 27.43 24.79
N ASP A 4 -6.63 28.51 24.38
CA ASP A 4 -7.50 28.56 23.22
C ASP A 4 -6.69 28.55 21.91
N ASP A 5 -5.56 29.25 21.86
CA ASP A 5 -4.63 29.20 20.70
C ASP A 5 -4.08 27.79 20.47
N LEU A 6 -3.79 27.06 21.56
CA LEU A 6 -3.31 25.67 21.46
C LEU A 6 -4.40 24.74 20.91
N ASN A 7 -5.63 24.88 21.41
CA ASN A 7 -6.77 24.08 20.97
C ASN A 7 -7.11 24.36 19.50
N ASN A 8 -7.09 25.62 19.08
CA ASN A 8 -7.36 26.01 17.70
C ASN A 8 -6.32 25.44 16.74
N LYS A 9 -5.02 25.55 17.06
CA LYS A 9 -3.96 24.93 16.27
C LYS A 9 -4.07 23.41 16.22
N LEU A 10 -4.41 22.76 17.34
CA LEU A 10 -4.61 21.32 17.40
C LEU A 10 -5.74 20.86 16.48
N ASN A 11 -6.87 21.57 16.51
CA ASN A 11 -8.02 21.29 15.65
C ASN A 11 -7.69 21.52 14.17
N GLU A 12 -6.96 22.59 13.85
CA GLU A 12 -6.49 22.85 12.48
C GLU A 12 -5.61 21.72 11.96
N TYR A 13 -4.63 21.24 12.73
CA TYR A 13 -3.77 20.11 12.34
C TYR A 13 -4.56 18.81 12.15
N ILE A 14 -5.53 18.53 13.02
CA ILE A 14 -6.39 17.35 12.92
C ILE A 14 -7.22 17.43 11.64
N ASN A 15 -7.87 18.55 11.38
CA ASN A 15 -8.72 18.74 10.20
C ASN A 15 -7.90 18.64 8.91
N ARG A 16 -6.75 19.28 8.87
CA ARG A 16 -5.84 19.22 7.71
C ARG A 16 -5.29 17.82 7.46
N SER A 17 -4.94 17.10 8.53
CA SER A 17 -4.49 15.69 8.43
C SER A 17 -5.60 14.78 7.90
N ASN A 18 -6.81 14.92 8.43
CA ASN A 18 -7.97 14.12 8.00
C ASN A 18 -8.32 14.41 6.53
N PHE A 19 -8.34 15.68 6.13
CA PHE A 19 -8.61 16.08 4.74
C PHE A 19 -7.64 15.44 3.74
N TRP A 20 -6.33 15.56 3.99
CA TRP A 20 -5.33 15.00 3.08
C TRP A 20 -5.31 13.47 3.09
N THR A 21 -5.56 12.86 4.24
CA THR A 21 -5.65 11.41 4.37
C THR A 21 -6.84 10.86 3.61
N GLU A 22 -7.99 11.49 3.75
CA GLU A 22 -9.21 11.10 3.02
C GLU A 22 -9.03 11.24 1.51
N LYS A 23 -8.52 12.38 1.02
CA LYS A 23 -8.26 12.59 -0.40
C LYS A 23 -7.26 11.57 -0.97
N ALA A 24 -6.13 11.37 -0.29
CA ALA A 24 -5.12 10.43 -0.75
C ALA A 24 -5.63 8.98 -0.76
N THR A 25 -6.41 8.59 0.25
CA THR A 25 -7.00 7.25 0.34
C THR A 25 -8.03 7.01 -0.74
N ASN A 26 -8.90 8.00 -0.99
CA ASN A 26 -9.93 7.91 -2.04
C ASN A 26 -9.29 7.81 -3.43
N GLN A 27 -8.34 8.69 -3.76
CA GLN A 27 -7.65 8.66 -5.06
C GLN A 27 -6.90 7.36 -5.29
N LEU A 28 -6.17 6.88 -4.28
CA LEU A 28 -5.46 5.61 -4.37
C LEU A 28 -6.44 4.43 -4.52
N GLY A 29 -7.54 4.44 -3.76
CA GLY A 29 -8.60 3.44 -3.84
C GLY A 29 -9.23 3.38 -5.25
N TYR A 30 -9.59 4.52 -5.83
CA TYR A 30 -10.11 4.59 -7.20
C TYR A 30 -9.13 4.04 -8.23
N SER A 31 -7.86 4.45 -8.14
CA SER A 31 -6.83 4.00 -9.07
C SER A 31 -6.60 2.49 -8.99
N ILE A 32 -6.49 1.94 -7.79
CA ILE A 32 -6.29 0.49 -7.61
C ILE A 32 -7.50 -0.29 -8.07
N ASN A 33 -8.72 0.15 -7.75
CA ASN A 33 -9.95 -0.50 -8.19
C ASN A 33 -10.07 -0.49 -9.71
N LEU A 34 -9.73 0.62 -10.37
CA LEU A 34 -9.73 0.71 -11.83
C LEU A 34 -8.80 -0.34 -12.45
N PHE A 35 -7.53 -0.39 -12.04
CA PHE A 35 -6.56 -1.35 -12.58
C PHE A 35 -6.92 -2.80 -12.24
N THR A 36 -7.48 -3.05 -11.08
CA THR A 36 -7.93 -4.39 -10.67
C THR A 36 -9.11 -4.85 -11.51
N THR A 37 -10.13 -3.99 -11.69
CA THR A 37 -11.32 -4.30 -12.51
C THR A 37 -10.93 -4.52 -13.97
N LEU A 38 -10.12 -3.65 -14.55
CA LEU A 38 -9.60 -3.82 -15.91
C LEU A 38 -8.77 -5.11 -16.03
N GLY A 39 -7.94 -5.43 -15.04
CA GLY A 39 -7.15 -6.67 -14.99
C GLY A 39 -8.03 -7.93 -14.97
N ILE A 40 -9.07 -7.95 -14.13
CA ILE A 40 -10.03 -9.07 -14.07
C ILE A 40 -10.77 -9.20 -15.40
N GLY A 41 -11.22 -8.07 -15.98
CA GLY A 41 -11.88 -8.07 -17.29
C GLY A 41 -10.99 -8.64 -18.40
N LEU A 42 -9.71 -8.25 -18.43
CA LEU A 42 -8.74 -8.77 -19.41
C LEU A 42 -8.44 -10.26 -19.20
N ILE A 43 -8.31 -10.74 -17.96
CA ILE A 43 -8.14 -12.17 -17.70
C ILE A 43 -9.37 -12.94 -18.19
N GLY A 44 -10.57 -12.47 -17.84
CA GLY A 44 -11.82 -13.08 -18.33
C GLY A 44 -11.87 -13.14 -19.86
N TYR A 45 -11.51 -12.05 -20.53
CA TYR A 45 -11.43 -11.98 -21.98
C TYR A 45 -10.39 -12.98 -22.55
N LEU A 46 -9.20 -13.09 -21.96
CA LEU A 46 -8.18 -14.04 -22.39
C LEU A 46 -8.63 -15.49 -22.23
N ILE A 47 -9.32 -15.82 -21.14
CA ILE A 47 -9.88 -17.15 -20.89
C ILE A 47 -10.95 -17.48 -21.92
N THR A 48 -11.88 -16.58 -22.18
CA THR A 48 -12.98 -16.79 -23.14
C THR A 48 -12.48 -16.95 -24.57
N ASN A 49 -11.42 -16.24 -24.95
CA ASN A 49 -10.83 -16.33 -26.29
C ASN A 49 -9.66 -17.32 -26.41
N ARG A 50 -9.48 -18.21 -25.42
CA ARG A 50 -8.38 -19.17 -25.42
C ARG A 50 -8.31 -20.04 -26.68
N GLU A 51 -9.44 -20.35 -27.29
CA GLU A 51 -9.52 -21.18 -28.50
C GLU A 51 -8.85 -20.53 -29.73
N LYS A 52 -8.73 -19.20 -29.73
CA LYS A 52 -8.02 -18.43 -30.77
C LYS A 52 -6.49 -18.54 -30.66
N PHE A 53 -5.98 -19.06 -29.54
CA PHE A 53 -4.56 -19.23 -29.31
C PHE A 53 -4.16 -20.70 -29.49
N PRO A 54 -2.90 -20.97 -29.89
CA PRO A 54 -2.40 -22.32 -30.11
C PRO A 54 -2.59 -23.21 -28.87
N LYS A 55 -3.01 -24.46 -29.07
CA LYS A 55 -3.09 -25.45 -27.98
C LYS A 55 -1.70 -25.69 -27.40
N PHE A 56 -1.66 -25.95 -26.10
CA PHE A 56 -0.44 -26.31 -25.39
C PHE A 56 0.02 -27.68 -25.91
N MET A 57 0.91 -27.71 -26.89
CA MET A 57 1.60 -28.92 -27.30
C MET A 57 3.03 -28.83 -26.76
N PHE A 58 3.43 -29.78 -25.92
CA PHE A 58 4.83 -30.02 -25.65
C PHE A 58 5.48 -30.52 -26.97
N ILE A 59 6.00 -29.57 -27.74
CA ILE A 59 6.69 -29.88 -28.97
C ILE A 59 8.08 -30.41 -28.56
N CYS A 60 8.26 -31.72 -28.67
CA CYS A 60 9.53 -32.39 -28.38
C CYS A 60 10.69 -31.96 -29.30
N CYS A 61 10.48 -31.11 -30.28
CA CYS A 61 11.50 -30.68 -31.26
C CYS A 61 11.48 -29.15 -31.42
N GLY A 62 12.25 -28.45 -30.61
CA GLY A 62 12.99 -27.22 -30.91
C GLY A 62 12.25 -25.92 -31.31
N ASN A 63 11.00 -25.94 -31.75
CA ASN A 63 10.30 -24.76 -32.19
C ASN A 63 9.41 -24.15 -31.06
N ILE A 64 9.89 -23.07 -30.48
CA ILE A 64 9.13 -22.31 -29.47
C ILE A 64 7.97 -21.56 -30.16
N ASN A 65 6.74 -21.85 -29.73
CA ASN A 65 5.59 -21.07 -30.20
C ASN A 65 5.53 -19.71 -29.49
N TRP A 66 6.06 -18.68 -30.11
CA TRP A 66 6.16 -17.33 -29.55
C TRP A 66 4.80 -16.73 -29.19
N ILE A 67 3.75 -17.05 -29.94
CA ILE A 67 2.38 -16.56 -29.64
C ILE A 67 1.89 -17.11 -28.31
N LEU A 68 2.16 -18.39 -28.05
CA LEU A 68 1.81 -19.03 -26.79
C LEU A 68 2.58 -18.41 -25.62
N VAL A 69 3.89 -18.16 -25.80
CA VAL A 69 4.73 -17.49 -24.79
C VAL A 69 4.20 -16.08 -24.48
N LEU A 70 3.87 -15.31 -25.51
CA LEU A 70 3.30 -13.97 -25.33
C LEU A 70 1.96 -14.02 -24.58
N TYR A 71 1.08 -14.98 -24.92
CA TYR A 71 -0.20 -15.16 -24.24
C TYR A 71 -0.02 -15.45 -22.74
N PHE A 72 0.83 -16.43 -22.39
CA PHE A 72 1.08 -16.76 -20.99
C PHE A 72 1.78 -15.62 -20.24
N SER A 73 2.73 -14.94 -20.87
CA SER A 73 3.41 -13.79 -20.30
C SER A 73 2.42 -12.67 -20.01
N THR A 74 1.49 -12.40 -20.91
CA THR A 74 0.41 -11.42 -20.73
C THR A 74 -0.47 -11.80 -19.55
N ALA A 75 -0.97 -13.03 -19.50
CA ALA A 75 -1.82 -13.51 -18.40
C ALA A 75 -1.11 -13.44 -17.05
N PHE A 76 0.17 -13.85 -17.01
CA PHE A 76 0.99 -13.78 -15.80
C PHE A 76 1.19 -12.33 -15.31
N LEU A 77 1.50 -11.40 -16.22
CA LEU A 77 1.70 -9.98 -15.85
C LEU A 77 0.41 -9.31 -15.38
N ILE A 78 -0.75 -9.67 -15.95
CA ILE A 78 -2.05 -9.18 -15.45
C ILE A 78 -2.29 -9.72 -14.05
N PHE A 79 -2.09 -11.02 -13.82
CA PHE A 79 -2.24 -11.63 -12.51
C PHE A 79 -1.30 -10.97 -11.48
N LEU A 80 -0.03 -10.76 -11.84
CA LEU A 80 0.95 -10.08 -11.00
C LEU A 80 0.49 -8.65 -10.66
N SER A 81 -0.04 -7.92 -11.64
CA SER A 81 -0.59 -6.57 -11.43
C SER A 81 -1.72 -6.58 -10.39
N ILE A 82 -2.64 -7.55 -10.44
CA ILE A 82 -3.73 -7.69 -9.46
C ILE A 82 -3.17 -7.95 -8.06
N VAL A 83 -2.20 -8.86 -7.93
CA VAL A 83 -1.55 -9.17 -6.64
C VAL A 83 -0.86 -7.93 -6.06
N LEU A 84 -0.12 -7.18 -6.87
CA LEU A 84 0.55 -5.94 -6.46
C LEU A 84 -0.46 -4.88 -6.02
N GLY A 85 -1.60 -4.76 -6.70
CA GLY A 85 -2.71 -3.90 -6.30
C GLY A 85 -3.28 -4.28 -4.94
N PHE A 86 -3.51 -5.57 -4.71
CA PHE A 86 -3.99 -6.08 -3.43
C PHE A 86 -3.00 -5.80 -2.28
N MET A 87 -1.70 -6.02 -2.50
CA MET A 87 -0.65 -5.67 -1.53
C MET A 87 -0.63 -4.16 -1.22
N SER A 88 -0.84 -3.32 -2.24
CA SER A 88 -0.93 -1.87 -2.06
C SER A 88 -2.12 -1.48 -1.18
N ILE A 89 -3.30 -2.06 -1.40
CA ILE A 89 -4.51 -1.83 -0.58
C ILE A 89 -4.26 -2.23 0.87
N LEU A 90 -3.78 -3.46 1.10
CA LEU A 90 -3.52 -3.95 2.45
C LEU A 90 -2.52 -3.05 3.18
N SER A 91 -1.42 -2.69 2.53
CA SER A 91 -0.42 -1.79 3.13
C SER A 91 -1.03 -0.46 3.53
N ARG A 92 -1.92 0.09 2.70
CA ARG A 92 -2.59 1.36 2.98
C ARG A 92 -3.58 1.27 4.12
N LEU A 93 -4.33 0.17 4.21
CA LEU A 93 -5.25 -0.08 5.32
C LEU A 93 -4.52 -0.12 6.66
N TYR A 94 -3.37 -0.81 6.71
CA TYR A 94 -2.55 -0.88 7.93
C TYR A 94 -1.90 0.47 8.28
N ASP A 95 -1.39 1.21 7.29
CA ASP A 95 -0.90 2.58 7.48
C ASP A 95 -1.99 3.48 8.10
N PHE A 96 -3.20 3.42 7.54
CA PHE A 96 -4.34 4.19 8.04
C PHE A 96 -4.73 3.81 9.47
N ARG A 97 -4.78 2.50 9.76
CA ARG A 97 -5.10 2.00 11.12
C ARG A 97 -4.09 2.49 12.16
N ILE A 98 -2.79 2.43 11.83
CA ILE A 98 -1.72 2.92 12.71
C ILE A 98 -1.79 4.44 12.86
N SER A 99 -1.96 5.18 11.77
CA SER A 99 -2.04 6.65 11.79
C SER A 99 -3.21 7.16 12.62
N ARG A 100 -4.38 6.51 12.51
CA ARG A 100 -5.55 6.81 13.35
C ARG A 100 -5.25 6.58 14.83
N HIS A 101 -4.63 5.45 15.16
CA HIS A 101 -4.26 5.13 16.53
C HIS A 101 -3.25 6.14 17.11
N LEU A 102 -2.25 6.54 16.32
CA LEU A 102 -1.28 7.56 16.71
C LEU A 102 -1.94 8.92 16.97
N SER A 103 -2.86 9.34 16.12
CA SER A 103 -3.59 10.62 16.29
C SER A 103 -4.42 10.64 17.58
N LEU A 104 -5.10 9.54 17.89
CA LEU A 104 -5.88 9.41 19.15
C LEU A 104 -4.96 9.44 20.39
N ASN A 105 -3.85 8.73 20.37
CA ASN A 105 -2.94 8.70 21.51
C ASN A 105 -2.17 10.01 21.67
N ARG A 106 -1.88 10.73 20.59
CA ARG A 106 -1.33 12.07 20.65
C ARG A 106 -2.26 13.03 21.39
N LYS A 107 -3.56 12.99 21.06
CA LYS A 107 -4.57 13.78 21.78
C LYS A 107 -4.57 13.46 23.29
N ARG A 108 -4.55 12.15 23.65
CA ARG A 108 -4.49 11.71 25.05
C ARG A 108 -3.22 12.17 25.76
N TYR A 109 -2.07 12.06 25.10
CA TYR A 109 -0.78 12.50 25.66
C TYR A 109 -0.77 14.01 25.95
N LEU A 110 -1.22 14.83 24.99
CA LEU A 110 -1.29 16.27 25.15
C LEU A 110 -2.28 16.71 26.23
N SER A 111 -3.40 15.99 26.40
CA SER A 111 -4.35 16.28 27.48
C SER A 111 -3.79 15.99 28.88
N ARG A 112 -2.87 15.02 29.02
CA ARG A 112 -2.21 14.66 30.28
C ARG A 112 -0.99 15.53 30.58
N ASN A 113 -0.20 15.86 29.57
CA ASN A 113 1.06 16.62 29.68
C ASN A 113 0.86 18.04 29.10
N LYS A 114 0.46 18.98 29.92
CA LYS A 114 0.08 20.35 29.51
C LYS A 114 1.17 21.20 28.84
N SER A 115 2.43 20.73 28.70
CA SER A 115 3.53 21.67 28.38
C SER A 115 4.51 21.27 27.26
N ASN A 116 4.59 20.02 26.79
CA ASN A 116 5.62 19.69 25.79
C ASN A 116 5.15 18.65 24.76
N ASP A 117 5.16 19.05 23.47
CA ASP A 117 4.93 18.18 22.34
C ASP A 117 6.24 17.46 21.94
N GLY A 118 6.84 16.73 22.89
CA GLY A 118 8.03 15.90 22.64
C GLY A 118 7.84 14.78 21.62
N LEU A 119 6.58 14.57 21.15
CA LEU A 119 6.23 13.53 20.17
C LEU A 119 6.42 13.98 18.70
N ILE A 120 6.84 15.24 18.45
CA ILE A 120 6.81 15.82 17.08
C ILE A 120 8.04 15.46 16.23
N ASN A 121 9.21 15.20 16.81
CA ASN A 121 10.47 15.16 16.07
C ASN A 121 11.02 13.76 15.80
N SER A 122 10.46 13.01 14.85
CA SER A 122 11.13 11.83 14.31
C SER A 122 11.82 12.14 12.97
N LYS A 123 13.13 11.91 12.88
CA LYS A 123 13.91 12.03 11.62
C LYS A 123 13.36 11.06 10.56
N ILE A 124 13.33 11.52 9.31
CA ILE A 124 13.00 10.68 8.15
C ILE A 124 14.19 9.73 7.93
N ILE A 125 13.96 8.43 8.07
CA ILE A 125 14.98 7.41 7.82
C ILE A 125 14.67 6.79 6.45
N ASN A 126 15.67 6.81 5.54
CA ASN A 126 15.59 6.08 4.29
C ASN A 126 15.75 4.57 4.58
N ILE A 127 14.78 3.76 4.19
CA ILE A 127 14.74 2.32 4.49
C ILE A 127 14.74 1.54 3.18
N SER A 128 15.56 0.48 3.11
CA SER A 128 15.66 -0.40 1.95
C SER A 128 14.33 -1.13 1.66
N ASN A 129 14.10 -1.52 0.39
CA ASN A 129 12.86 -2.19 -0.01
C ASN A 129 12.64 -3.54 0.68
N GLU A 130 13.69 -4.31 0.97
CA GLU A 130 13.60 -5.56 1.74
C GLU A 130 13.02 -5.33 3.14
N LYS A 131 13.49 -4.29 3.82
CA LYS A 131 12.98 -3.94 5.15
C LYS A 131 11.52 -3.48 5.09
N LYS A 132 11.10 -2.80 4.00
CA LYS A 132 9.70 -2.41 3.77
C LYS A 132 8.80 -3.64 3.65
N PHE A 133 9.19 -4.61 2.84
CA PHE A 133 8.45 -5.86 2.67
C PHE A 133 8.34 -6.65 3.97
N LYS A 134 9.45 -6.78 4.73
CA LYS A 134 9.44 -7.46 6.04
C LYS A 134 8.48 -6.80 7.04
N ILE A 135 8.44 -5.46 7.07
CA ILE A 135 7.52 -4.71 7.94
C ILE A 135 6.07 -4.89 7.47
N PHE A 136 5.82 -4.87 6.16
CA PHE A 136 4.51 -5.17 5.60
C PHE A 136 4.03 -6.56 6.03
N MET A 137 4.82 -7.61 5.81
CA MET A 137 4.48 -8.99 6.20
C MET A 137 4.25 -9.12 7.71
N LYS A 138 5.09 -8.47 8.53
CA LYS A 138 4.91 -8.44 9.99
C LYS A 138 3.56 -7.83 10.38
N ASN A 139 3.13 -6.76 9.73
CA ASN A 139 1.88 -6.07 10.07
C ASN A 139 0.64 -6.81 9.52
N VAL A 140 0.76 -7.54 8.40
CA VAL A 140 -0.36 -8.29 7.81
C VAL A 140 -0.60 -9.61 8.55
N PHE A 141 0.47 -10.35 8.88
CA PHE A 141 0.37 -11.68 9.48
C PHE A 141 0.70 -11.73 10.98
N GLY A 142 1.22 -10.63 11.53
CA GLY A 142 1.55 -10.51 12.95
C GLY A 142 0.61 -9.58 13.70
N GLU A 143 0.87 -9.43 15.00
CA GLU A 143 0.13 -8.50 15.85
C GLU A 143 0.79 -7.12 15.87
N ILE A 144 0.00 -6.08 15.62
CA ILE A 144 0.43 -4.70 15.83
C ILE A 144 0.36 -4.40 17.32
N LYS A 145 1.51 -4.11 17.92
CA LYS A 145 1.60 -3.71 19.33
C LYS A 145 1.20 -2.25 19.49
N PHE A 146 -0.10 -2.01 19.61
CA PHE A 146 -0.64 -0.68 19.85
C PHE A 146 -0.25 -0.14 21.23
N ILE A 147 -0.31 1.20 21.38
CA ILE A 147 -0.09 1.88 22.66
C ILE A 147 -1.28 1.60 23.58
N THR A 148 -0.99 1.10 24.76
CA THR A 148 -1.97 0.75 25.81
C THR A 148 -1.89 1.75 26.97
N GLU A 149 -2.84 1.70 27.90
CA GLU A 149 -2.85 2.56 29.09
C GLU A 149 -1.61 2.35 29.97
N SER A 150 -1.17 1.09 30.11
CA SER A 150 0.05 0.76 30.86
C SER A 150 1.34 1.38 30.30
N ASP A 151 1.37 1.71 29.00
CA ASP A 151 2.50 2.40 28.40
C ASP A 151 2.60 3.86 28.85
N PHE A 152 1.44 4.50 29.11
CA PHE A 152 1.40 5.86 29.67
C PHE A 152 1.93 5.88 31.10
N GLU A 153 1.64 4.88 31.91
CA GLU A 153 2.14 4.75 33.28
C GLU A 153 3.64 4.51 33.31
N ASN A 154 4.15 3.65 32.42
CA ASN A 154 5.54 3.24 32.37
C ASN A 154 6.46 4.17 31.58
N LYS A 155 5.99 5.35 31.15
CA LYS A 155 6.73 6.33 30.32
C LYS A 155 7.32 5.79 29.00
N ARG A 156 6.78 4.64 28.50
CA ARG A 156 7.21 4.00 27.24
C ARG A 156 6.45 4.50 26.02
N VAL A 157 5.54 5.45 26.22
CA VAL A 157 4.68 5.99 25.16
C VAL A 157 5.47 6.60 24.02
N VAL A 158 6.55 7.34 24.32
CA VAL A 158 7.35 8.05 23.32
C VAL A 158 8.02 7.06 22.36
N ASP A 159 8.67 6.02 22.90
CA ASP A 159 9.36 5.01 22.08
C ASP A 159 8.39 4.22 21.20
N LYS A 160 7.24 3.78 21.77
CA LYS A 160 6.21 3.08 21.01
C LYS A 160 5.57 3.98 19.95
N PHE A 161 5.36 5.25 20.27
CA PHE A 161 4.85 6.23 19.32
C PHE A 161 5.80 6.40 18.13
N GLU A 162 7.08 6.53 18.41
CA GLU A 162 8.11 6.65 17.36
C GLU A 162 8.20 5.39 16.50
N GLN A 163 8.15 4.20 17.11
CA GLN A 163 8.15 2.93 16.39
C GLN A 163 6.94 2.82 15.46
N LEU A 164 5.72 3.05 15.96
CA LEU A 164 4.49 2.98 15.15
C LEU A 164 4.48 4.03 14.04
N ARG A 165 5.02 5.22 14.30
CA ARG A 165 5.14 6.27 13.29
C ARG A 165 6.10 5.87 12.17
N LYS A 166 7.22 5.20 12.49
CA LYS A 166 8.13 4.63 11.49
C LYS A 166 7.44 3.55 10.66
N GLU A 167 6.73 2.63 11.32
CA GLU A 167 5.99 1.56 10.64
C GLU A 167 4.92 2.12 9.68
N SER A 168 4.13 3.12 10.11
CA SER A 168 3.14 3.82 9.27
C SER A 168 3.78 4.45 8.03
N LYS A 169 4.86 5.22 8.19
CA LYS A 169 5.58 5.82 7.05
C LYS A 169 6.10 4.78 6.05
N ILE A 170 6.60 3.65 6.56
CA ILE A 170 7.12 2.57 5.73
C ILE A 170 5.99 1.91 4.95
N LEU A 171 4.86 1.64 5.59
CA LEU A 171 3.68 1.07 4.94
C LEU A 171 3.12 2.01 3.86
N GLY A 172 3.04 3.31 4.14
CA GLY A 172 2.64 4.29 3.14
C GLY A 172 3.57 4.31 1.93
N ALA A 173 4.90 4.31 2.14
CA ALA A 173 5.88 4.26 1.07
C ALA A 173 5.84 2.93 0.28
N PHE A 174 5.62 1.81 0.96
CA PHE A 174 5.47 0.50 0.35
C PHE A 174 4.23 0.43 -0.54
N SER A 175 3.08 0.94 -0.08
CA SER A 175 1.85 1.03 -0.86
C SER A 175 2.08 1.74 -2.20
N TRP A 176 2.73 2.91 -2.20
CA TRP A 176 3.08 3.63 -3.42
C TRP A 176 4.02 2.86 -4.34
N THR A 177 4.99 2.15 -3.76
CA THR A 177 5.93 1.31 -4.54
C THR A 177 5.18 0.18 -5.24
N MET A 178 4.30 -0.53 -4.52
CA MET A 178 3.50 -1.62 -5.09
C MET A 178 2.54 -1.12 -6.17
N HIS A 179 1.91 0.04 -5.96
CA HIS A 179 1.03 0.65 -6.95
C HIS A 179 1.79 1.03 -8.24
N LYS A 180 3.01 1.57 -8.15
CA LYS A 180 3.85 1.82 -9.32
C LYS A 180 4.13 0.54 -10.11
N TYR A 181 4.52 -0.54 -9.42
CA TYR A 181 4.75 -1.83 -10.09
C TYR A 181 3.48 -2.43 -10.66
N GLN A 182 2.31 -2.23 -10.03
CA GLN A 182 1.01 -2.59 -10.58
C GLN A 182 0.79 -1.93 -11.95
N ILE A 183 0.95 -0.61 -12.03
CA ILE A 183 0.78 0.14 -13.28
C ILE A 183 1.74 -0.35 -14.35
N ILE A 184 3.02 -0.51 -14.02
CA ILE A 184 4.05 -0.97 -14.96
C ILE A 184 3.71 -2.36 -15.49
N SER A 185 3.40 -3.32 -14.60
CA SER A 185 3.04 -4.69 -15.01
C SER A 185 1.79 -4.71 -15.91
N PHE A 186 0.79 -3.90 -15.56
CA PHE A 186 -0.43 -3.77 -16.35
C PHE A 186 -0.16 -3.19 -17.74
N THR A 187 0.62 -2.11 -17.82
CA THR A 187 0.98 -1.48 -19.10
C THR A 187 1.77 -2.42 -20.00
N ILE A 188 2.76 -3.12 -19.44
CA ILE A 188 3.54 -4.12 -20.20
C ILE A 188 2.62 -5.24 -20.70
N SER A 189 1.67 -5.72 -19.88
CA SER A 189 0.74 -6.75 -20.30
C SER A 189 -0.14 -6.32 -21.47
N LEU A 190 -0.60 -5.06 -21.48
CA LEU A 190 -1.37 -4.50 -22.60
C LEU A 190 -0.54 -4.43 -23.88
N LEU A 191 0.72 -4.02 -23.77
CA LEU A 191 1.63 -3.97 -24.94
C LEU A 191 1.88 -5.38 -25.50
N LEU A 192 2.16 -6.37 -24.65
CA LEU A 192 2.33 -7.76 -25.08
C LEU A 192 1.04 -8.32 -25.71
N TYR A 193 -0.12 -8.01 -25.13
CA TYR A 193 -1.39 -8.40 -25.73
C TYR A 193 -1.59 -7.74 -27.11
N GLY A 194 -1.29 -6.45 -27.24
CA GLY A 194 -1.33 -5.76 -28.53
C GLY A 194 -0.46 -6.45 -29.58
N LEU A 195 0.75 -6.88 -29.22
CA LEU A 195 1.63 -7.64 -30.13
C LEU A 195 1.04 -8.98 -30.57
N THR A 196 0.18 -9.61 -29.75
CA THR A 196 -0.49 -10.86 -30.15
C THR A 196 -1.60 -10.64 -31.19
N LEU A 197 -2.16 -9.41 -31.24
CA LEU A 197 -3.24 -9.07 -32.20
C LEU A 197 -2.73 -8.71 -33.59
N PHE A 198 -1.51 -8.21 -33.71
CA PHE A 198 -0.91 -7.79 -35.00
C PHE A 198 -0.17 -8.91 -35.74
N ARG A 199 -0.26 -10.13 -35.28
CA ARG A 199 0.38 -11.30 -35.87
C ARG A 199 -0.64 -12.35 -36.27
#